data_5113fb01a818283006c110071646a631
#
_entry.id   5113fb01a818283006c110071646a631
#
_cell.length_a   1.000
_cell.length_b   1.000
_cell.length_c   1.000
_cell.angle_alpha   90.00
_cell.angle_beta   90.00
_cell.angle_gamma   90.00
#
_symmetry.space_group_name_H-M   'P 1'
#
loop_
_entity.id
_entity.type
_entity.pdbx_description
1 polymer ?
#
loop_
_entity_poly.entity_id
_entity_poly.type
_entity_poly.pdbx_seq_one_letter_code
_entity_poly.pdbx_strand_id
1 'polypeptide(L)'
;MYKRQIHGRAPAVATGVSVSNPDLSVWVVSGDGDALSIGGNHLIHALRKNVNIKILMFNNQIYGLTKGQYSPTSEEGKKTKSSPFGSVEMPLNPMSLALGAEATFVARSIDMDRDLTAGILEEAKNHKGSAFVEIYQNCNVFNDKAFEQLTNKELSLIHI
;
A
#
# COMPACT_ATOMS: atom_id res chain seq x y z
N MET A 1 16.76 5.73 -18.93
CA MET A 1 17.03 5.67 -17.48
C MET A 1 16.65 4.27 -17.00
N TYR A 2 17.62 3.42 -16.68
CA TYR A 2 17.35 2.08 -16.14
C TYR A 2 17.01 2.23 -14.65
N LYS A 3 15.75 2.09 -14.29
CA LYS A 3 15.37 1.97 -12.88
C LYS A 3 15.74 0.57 -12.41
N ARG A 4 16.78 0.45 -11.63
CA ARG A 4 17.09 -0.78 -10.89
C ARG A 4 16.24 -0.76 -9.62
N GLN A 5 15.20 -1.58 -9.58
CA GLN A 5 14.36 -1.76 -8.41
C GLN A 5 14.60 -3.16 -7.85
N ILE A 6 14.83 -3.23 -6.55
CA ILE A 6 14.83 -4.51 -5.84
C ILE A 6 13.41 -4.72 -5.31
N HIS A 7 12.63 -5.51 -6.03
CA HIS A 7 11.21 -5.74 -5.76
C HIS A 7 10.97 -6.27 -4.33
N GLY A 8 10.07 -5.63 -3.60
CA GLY A 8 9.64 -6.00 -2.25
C GLY A 8 10.64 -5.73 -1.12
N ARG A 9 11.80 -5.13 -1.39
CA ARG A 9 12.87 -4.95 -0.40
C ARG A 9 12.91 -3.58 0.27
N ALA A 10 12.08 -2.64 -0.16
CA ALA A 10 12.10 -1.27 0.34
C ALA A 10 11.97 -1.18 1.88
N PRO A 11 11.05 -1.90 2.56
CA PRO A 11 10.98 -1.86 4.02
C PRO A 11 12.24 -2.38 4.73
N ALA A 12 12.92 -3.38 4.15
CA ALA A 12 14.15 -3.91 4.72
C ALA A 12 15.31 -2.92 4.62
N VAL A 13 15.47 -2.27 3.45
CA VAL A 13 16.48 -1.22 3.24
C VAL A 13 16.20 -0.03 4.15
N ALA A 14 14.95 0.44 4.20
CA ALA A 14 14.52 1.54 5.06
C ALA A 14 14.76 1.26 6.55
N THR A 15 14.53 0.02 6.99
CA THR A 15 14.86 -0.42 8.36
C THR A 15 16.35 -0.23 8.64
N GLY A 16 17.22 -0.66 7.74
CA GLY A 16 18.67 -0.46 7.87
C GLY A 16 19.05 1.01 7.96
N VAL A 17 18.49 1.86 7.11
CA VAL A 17 18.73 3.32 7.10
C VAL A 17 18.28 3.95 8.43
N SER A 18 17.05 3.65 8.87
CA SER A 18 16.49 4.22 10.10
C SER A 18 17.26 3.81 11.36
N VAL A 19 17.72 2.56 11.43
CA VAL A 19 18.50 2.06 12.58
C VAL A 19 19.91 2.63 12.57
N SER A 20 20.52 2.83 11.39
CA SER A 20 21.86 3.39 11.27
C SER A 20 21.93 4.89 11.56
N ASN A 21 20.84 5.62 11.32
CA ASN A 21 20.74 7.05 11.63
C ASN A 21 19.31 7.40 12.09
N PRO A 22 19.05 7.39 13.41
CA PRO A 22 17.73 7.66 13.98
C PRO A 22 17.18 9.07 13.75
N ASP A 23 18.04 10.03 13.38
CA ASP A 23 17.63 11.42 13.14
C ASP A 23 16.98 11.61 11.76
N LEU A 24 17.07 10.61 10.90
CA LEU A 24 16.45 10.66 9.58
C LEU A 24 14.95 10.38 9.62
N SER A 25 14.20 11.20 8.88
CA SER A 25 12.80 10.88 8.54
C SER A 25 12.77 9.95 7.33
N VAL A 26 12.51 8.66 7.57
CA VAL A 26 12.59 7.61 6.54
C VAL A 26 11.21 7.24 6.04
N TRP A 27 10.99 7.42 4.75
CA TRP A 27 9.73 7.12 4.07
C TRP A 27 9.92 6.05 3.00
N VAL A 28 9.01 5.08 2.98
CA VAL A 28 8.94 4.01 1.99
C VAL A 28 7.72 4.25 1.12
N VAL A 29 7.90 4.26 -0.18
CA VAL A 29 6.80 4.30 -1.15
C VAL A 29 6.81 2.98 -1.91
N SER A 30 5.70 2.26 -1.88
CA SER A 30 5.57 0.94 -2.50
C SER A 30 4.18 0.75 -3.10
N GLY A 31 4.04 -0.13 -4.07
CA GLY A 31 2.74 -0.57 -4.58
C GLY A 31 2.22 -1.78 -3.81
N ASP A 32 0.92 -2.05 -3.95
CA ASP A 32 0.25 -3.21 -3.34
C ASP A 32 0.90 -4.54 -3.75
N GLY A 33 1.19 -4.72 -5.03
CA GLY A 33 1.88 -5.90 -5.53
C GLY A 33 3.31 -6.05 -5.00
N ASP A 34 4.03 -4.94 -4.85
CA ASP A 34 5.39 -4.94 -4.32
C ASP A 34 5.41 -5.25 -2.81
N ALA A 35 4.57 -4.56 -2.05
CA ALA A 35 4.54 -4.65 -0.60
C ALA A 35 3.93 -5.96 -0.07
N LEU A 36 2.91 -6.50 -0.75
CA LEU A 36 2.08 -7.61 -0.23
C LEU A 36 2.42 -8.96 -0.85
N SER A 37 3.09 -8.99 -2.01
CA SER A 37 3.57 -10.23 -2.62
C SER A 37 4.96 -10.56 -2.09
N ILE A 38 6.00 -10.37 -2.88
CA ILE A 38 7.38 -10.70 -2.48
C ILE A 38 7.87 -9.87 -1.28
N GLY A 39 7.29 -8.69 -1.05
CA GLY A 39 7.62 -7.79 0.06
C GLY A 39 6.90 -8.11 1.37
N GLY A 40 5.88 -8.98 1.38
CA GLY A 40 5.00 -9.20 2.52
C GLY A 40 5.74 -9.53 3.82
N ASN A 41 6.73 -10.41 3.74
CA ASN A 41 7.54 -10.77 4.91
C ASN A 41 8.34 -9.58 5.48
N HIS A 42 8.89 -8.73 4.60
CA HIS A 42 9.63 -7.53 5.03
C HIS A 42 8.71 -6.48 5.63
N LEU A 43 7.51 -6.32 5.08
CA LEU A 43 6.47 -5.44 5.60
C LEU A 43 6.07 -5.86 7.01
N ILE A 44 5.68 -7.13 7.21
CA ILE A 44 5.28 -7.68 8.50
C ILE A 44 6.37 -7.46 9.55
N HIS A 45 7.62 -7.80 9.22
CA HIS A 45 8.71 -7.65 10.17
C HIS A 45 9.08 -6.20 10.48
N ALA A 46 8.96 -5.28 9.52
CA ALA A 46 9.16 -3.86 9.76
C ALA A 46 8.11 -3.29 10.73
N LEU A 47 6.84 -3.64 10.51
CA LEU A 47 5.72 -3.23 11.37
C LEU A 47 5.87 -3.82 12.78
N ARG A 48 6.03 -5.14 12.90
CA ARG A 48 6.19 -5.83 14.18
C ARG A 48 7.37 -5.33 15.02
N LYS A 49 8.47 -4.94 14.38
CA LYS A 49 9.64 -4.37 15.07
C LYS A 49 9.44 -2.91 15.46
N ASN A 50 8.39 -2.30 14.98
CA ASN A 50 8.04 -0.89 15.20
C ASN A 50 9.20 0.07 14.93
N VAL A 51 9.92 -0.17 13.83
CA VAL A 51 11.03 0.69 13.39
C VAL A 51 10.47 2.04 12.96
N ASN A 52 11.18 3.14 13.27
CA ASN A 52 10.71 4.49 12.92
C ASN A 52 10.80 4.76 11.41
N ILE A 53 9.88 4.17 10.66
CA ILE A 53 9.71 4.35 9.21
C ILE A 53 8.24 4.59 8.87
N LYS A 54 7.99 5.33 7.79
CA LYS A 54 6.64 5.61 7.29
C LYS A 54 6.46 4.88 5.98
N ILE A 55 5.51 3.95 5.92
CA ILE A 55 5.27 3.10 4.74
C ILE A 55 4.00 3.57 4.07
N LEU A 56 4.13 4.12 2.87
CA LEU A 56 3.03 4.53 2.00
C LEU A 56 2.83 3.43 0.95
N MET A 57 1.73 2.73 1.03
CA MET A 57 1.36 1.70 0.07
C MET A 57 0.27 2.22 -0.86
N PHE A 58 0.64 2.46 -2.11
CA PHE A 58 -0.31 2.81 -3.16
C PHE A 58 -0.99 1.54 -3.67
N ASN A 59 -2.28 1.43 -3.38
CA ASN A 59 -3.09 0.29 -3.76
C ASN A 59 -3.95 0.64 -4.97
N ASN A 60 -3.59 0.11 -6.13
CA ASN A 60 -4.37 0.22 -7.36
C ASN A 60 -4.95 -1.12 -7.85
N GLN A 61 -4.82 -2.17 -7.05
CA GLN A 61 -5.34 -3.52 -7.30
C GLN A 61 -4.86 -4.13 -8.62
N ILE A 62 -3.67 -3.76 -9.09
CA ILE A 62 -3.11 -4.27 -10.34
C ILE A 62 -1.58 -4.12 -10.38
N TYR A 63 -0.87 -5.05 -11.02
CA TYR A 63 0.51 -4.84 -11.41
C TYR A 63 0.59 -3.98 -12.67
N GLY A 64 0.76 -2.66 -12.53
CA GLY A 64 0.81 -1.74 -13.67
C GLY A 64 2.11 -1.84 -14.48
N LEU A 65 3.27 -1.91 -13.81
CA LEU A 65 4.59 -1.93 -14.45
C LEU A 65 4.77 -3.12 -15.39
N THR A 66 4.23 -4.26 -15.04
CA THR A 66 4.30 -5.52 -15.80
C THR A 66 3.14 -5.70 -16.79
N LYS A 67 2.36 -4.64 -17.01
CA LYS A 67 1.29 -4.53 -18.01
C LYS A 67 -0.03 -5.23 -17.65
N GLY A 68 -0.40 -5.23 -16.37
CA GLY A 68 -1.77 -5.51 -15.96
C GLY A 68 -2.04 -6.93 -15.50
N GLN A 69 -1.14 -7.56 -14.74
CA GLN A 69 -1.45 -8.77 -13.99
C GLN A 69 -2.25 -8.42 -12.73
N TYR A 70 -3.07 -9.37 -12.26
CA TYR A 70 -3.74 -9.18 -10.97
C TYR A 70 -2.71 -9.15 -9.82
N SER A 71 -2.96 -8.32 -8.84
CA SER A 71 -2.14 -8.13 -7.63
C SER A 71 -2.79 -8.86 -6.44
N PRO A 72 -2.12 -8.97 -5.30
CA PRO A 72 -2.70 -9.60 -4.10
C PRO A 72 -4.00 -8.95 -3.61
N THR A 73 -4.27 -7.68 -3.97
CA THR A 73 -5.48 -6.95 -3.59
C THR A 73 -6.55 -6.92 -4.68
N SER A 74 -6.27 -7.52 -5.85
CA SER A 74 -7.25 -7.60 -6.94
C SER A 74 -8.48 -8.40 -6.54
N GLU A 75 -9.63 -8.02 -7.08
CA GLU A 75 -10.89 -8.71 -6.86
C GLU A 75 -10.82 -10.17 -7.34
N GLU A 76 -11.52 -11.06 -6.64
CA GLU A 76 -11.70 -12.43 -7.08
C GLU A 76 -12.35 -12.45 -8.48
N GLY A 77 -11.88 -13.34 -9.34
CA GLY A 77 -12.36 -13.43 -10.71
C GLY A 77 -11.80 -12.36 -11.65
N LYS A 78 -10.86 -11.50 -11.22
CA LYS A 78 -10.26 -10.47 -12.06
C LYS A 78 -9.61 -11.09 -13.29
N LYS A 79 -10.12 -10.76 -14.47
CA LYS A 79 -9.58 -11.21 -15.75
C LYS A 79 -8.45 -10.30 -16.21
N THR A 80 -7.32 -10.92 -16.55
CA THR A 80 -6.15 -10.22 -17.09
C THR A 80 -5.57 -11.02 -18.24
N LYS A 81 -4.59 -10.46 -18.95
CA LYS A 81 -3.93 -11.19 -20.07
C LYS A 81 -3.25 -12.48 -19.61
N SER A 82 -2.73 -12.51 -18.39
CA SER A 82 -2.09 -13.68 -17.77
C SER A 82 -3.09 -14.62 -17.07
N SER A 83 -4.29 -14.16 -16.81
CA SER A 83 -5.36 -14.90 -16.12
C SER A 83 -6.70 -14.74 -16.87
N PRO A 84 -6.83 -15.35 -18.05
CA PRO A 84 -7.99 -15.14 -18.91
C PRO A 84 -9.29 -15.72 -18.32
N PHE A 85 -9.19 -16.70 -17.42
CA PHE A 85 -10.32 -17.30 -16.71
C PHE A 85 -10.69 -16.57 -15.41
N GLY A 86 -9.89 -15.57 -15.01
CA GLY A 86 -10.02 -14.83 -13.75
C GLY A 86 -9.02 -15.27 -12.68
N SER A 87 -8.82 -14.42 -11.69
CA SER A 87 -8.05 -14.76 -10.50
C SER A 87 -8.86 -15.70 -9.61
N VAL A 88 -8.20 -16.65 -8.98
CA VAL A 88 -8.83 -17.61 -8.03
C VAL A 88 -8.50 -17.28 -6.58
N GLU A 89 -7.70 -16.26 -6.36
CA GLU A 89 -7.24 -15.84 -5.05
C GLU A 89 -8.22 -14.84 -4.44
N MET A 90 -8.47 -14.99 -3.15
CA MET A 90 -9.19 -14.00 -2.37
C MET A 90 -8.34 -12.74 -2.18
N PRO A 91 -8.91 -11.54 -2.34
CA PRO A 91 -8.15 -10.31 -2.15
C PRO A 91 -7.64 -10.17 -0.73
N LEU A 92 -6.34 -9.92 -0.59
CA LEU A 92 -5.70 -9.66 0.69
C LEU A 92 -6.11 -8.27 1.20
N ASN A 93 -6.52 -8.18 2.45
CA ASN A 93 -6.79 -6.91 3.12
C ASN A 93 -5.51 -6.37 3.80
N PRO A 94 -4.90 -5.28 3.27
CA PRO A 94 -3.65 -4.75 3.81
C PRO A 94 -3.78 -4.19 5.22
N MET A 95 -4.95 -3.63 5.56
CA MET A 95 -5.21 -3.07 6.89
C MET A 95 -5.26 -4.19 7.94
N SER A 96 -5.94 -5.29 7.63
CA SER A 96 -5.97 -6.46 8.51
C SER A 96 -4.59 -7.07 8.71
N LEU A 97 -3.77 -7.10 7.65
CA LEU A 97 -2.38 -7.56 7.73
C LEU A 97 -1.55 -6.65 8.65
N ALA A 98 -1.66 -5.33 8.47
CA ALA A 98 -0.91 -4.36 9.27
C ALA A 98 -1.32 -4.40 10.75
N LEU A 99 -2.61 -4.51 11.03
CA LEU A 99 -3.13 -4.67 12.40
C LEU A 99 -2.70 -6.01 13.00
N GLY A 100 -2.76 -7.10 12.24
CA GLY A 100 -2.29 -8.41 12.66
C GLY A 100 -0.77 -8.49 12.91
N ALA A 101 0.00 -7.60 12.26
CA ALA A 101 1.43 -7.40 12.53
C ALA A 101 1.69 -6.43 13.70
N GLU A 102 0.67 -6.03 14.43
CA GLU A 102 0.74 -5.11 15.58
C GLU A 102 1.32 -3.74 15.23
N ALA A 103 1.04 -3.23 14.02
CA ALA A 103 1.45 -1.90 13.62
C ALA A 103 0.83 -0.84 14.55
N THR A 104 1.63 0.10 15.02
CA THR A 104 1.22 1.11 16.01
C THR A 104 0.55 2.33 15.40
N PHE A 105 0.62 2.49 14.08
CA PHE A 105 -0.12 3.48 13.31
C PHE A 105 -0.58 2.86 12.00
N VAL A 106 -1.89 2.85 11.76
CA VAL A 106 -2.50 2.30 10.54
C VAL A 106 -3.57 3.27 10.06
N ALA A 107 -3.47 3.71 8.82
CA ALA A 107 -4.43 4.63 8.23
C ALA A 107 -4.70 4.31 6.75
N ARG A 108 -5.84 4.76 6.24
CA ARG A 108 -6.24 4.63 4.85
C ARG A 108 -6.72 5.97 4.30
N SER A 109 -6.32 6.27 3.07
CA SER A 109 -6.85 7.40 2.32
C SER A 109 -7.10 7.02 0.86
N ILE A 110 -7.53 7.99 0.08
CA ILE A 110 -7.73 7.87 -1.36
C ILE A 110 -7.06 9.06 -2.06
N ASP A 111 -6.48 8.85 -3.23
CA ASP A 111 -5.72 9.86 -3.99
C ASP A 111 -6.54 11.11 -4.37
N MET A 112 -7.86 10.97 -4.44
CA MET A 112 -8.77 12.08 -4.74
C MET A 112 -9.00 13.02 -3.54
N ASP A 113 -8.83 12.55 -2.30
CA ASP A 113 -8.98 13.35 -1.08
C ASP A 113 -7.60 13.79 -0.57
N ARG A 114 -7.17 14.95 -1.09
CA ARG A 114 -5.85 15.50 -0.79
C ARG A 114 -5.73 16.00 0.65
N ASP A 115 -6.81 16.57 1.18
CA ASP A 115 -6.81 17.15 2.52
C ASP A 115 -6.74 16.05 3.58
N LEU A 116 -7.55 15.00 3.42
CA LEU A 116 -7.47 13.80 4.27
C LEU A 116 -6.08 13.16 4.18
N THR A 117 -5.56 13.01 2.97
CA THR A 117 -4.22 12.40 2.77
C THR A 117 -3.13 13.24 3.43
N ALA A 118 -3.16 14.56 3.28
CA ALA A 118 -2.19 15.46 3.91
C ALA A 118 -2.23 15.37 5.45
N GLY A 119 -3.43 15.37 6.03
CA GLY A 119 -3.61 15.21 7.48
C GLY A 119 -3.05 13.87 7.99
N ILE A 120 -3.35 12.77 7.30
CA ILE A 120 -2.82 11.44 7.66
C ILE A 120 -1.28 11.39 7.56
N LEU A 121 -0.69 12.02 6.53
CA LEU A 121 0.76 12.06 6.39
C LEU A 121 1.42 12.89 7.49
N GLU A 122 0.79 13.96 7.93
CA GLU A 122 1.29 14.77 9.08
C GLU A 122 1.24 13.96 10.37
N GLU A 123 0.14 13.29 10.66
CA GLU A 123 0.01 12.38 11.81
C GLU A 123 1.04 11.24 11.74
N ALA A 124 1.19 10.61 10.59
CA ALA A 124 2.19 9.56 10.39
C ALA A 124 3.61 10.07 10.61
N LYS A 125 3.94 11.29 10.18
CA LYS A 125 5.24 11.94 10.40
C LYS A 125 5.54 12.07 11.88
N ASN A 126 4.54 12.51 12.67
CA ASN A 126 4.69 12.78 14.09
C ASN A 126 4.66 11.50 14.94
N HIS A 127 4.17 10.40 14.40
CA HIS A 127 4.14 9.11 15.08
C HIS A 127 5.55 8.58 15.32
N LYS A 128 5.83 8.12 16.54
CA LYS A 128 7.10 7.45 16.90
C LYS A 128 6.94 5.95 16.71
N GLY A 129 7.64 5.41 15.74
CA GLY A 129 7.54 4.01 15.33
C GLY A 129 7.11 3.86 13.87
N SER A 130 6.74 2.64 13.48
CA SER A 130 6.30 2.37 12.12
C SER A 130 4.86 2.85 11.89
N ALA A 131 4.67 3.61 10.81
CA ALA A 131 3.36 3.99 10.33
C ALA A 131 3.09 3.31 8.99
N PHE A 132 1.91 2.70 8.86
CA PHE A 132 1.42 2.10 7.62
C PHE A 132 0.23 2.91 7.11
N VAL A 133 0.37 3.44 5.91
CA VAL A 133 -0.69 4.22 5.24
C VAL A 133 -1.00 3.58 3.90
N GLU A 134 -2.22 3.08 3.75
CA GLU A 134 -2.74 2.62 2.47
C GLU A 134 -3.41 3.79 1.76
N ILE A 135 -3.02 4.02 0.50
CA ILE A 135 -3.58 5.06 -0.35
C ILE A 135 -4.22 4.37 -1.56
N TYR A 136 -5.54 4.38 -1.64
CA TYR A 136 -6.24 3.93 -2.83
C TYR A 136 -5.94 4.86 -4.00
N GLN A 137 -5.49 4.27 -5.10
CA GLN A 137 -5.07 5.00 -6.28
C GLN A 137 -5.72 4.42 -7.53
N ASN A 138 -6.32 5.27 -8.34
CA ASN A 138 -6.84 4.85 -9.64
C ASN A 138 -5.71 4.56 -10.63
N CYS A 139 -5.80 3.45 -11.36
CA CYS A 139 -4.92 3.12 -12.46
C CYS A 139 -5.65 3.27 -13.80
N ASN A 140 -5.56 4.45 -14.41
CA ASN A 140 -6.28 4.79 -15.65
C ASN A 140 -5.97 3.88 -16.84
N VAL A 141 -4.88 3.09 -16.77
CA VAL A 141 -4.43 2.26 -17.89
C VAL A 141 -4.89 0.81 -17.78
N PHE A 142 -4.81 0.23 -16.59
CA PHE A 142 -5.03 -1.21 -16.40
C PHE A 142 -6.17 -1.55 -15.44
N ASN A 143 -6.60 -0.62 -14.61
CA ASN A 143 -7.66 -0.82 -13.62
C ASN A 143 -8.41 0.48 -13.35
N ASP A 144 -8.92 1.10 -14.42
CA ASP A 144 -9.67 2.34 -14.30
C ASP A 144 -10.96 2.14 -13.53
N LYS A 145 -11.31 3.13 -12.70
CA LYS A 145 -12.51 3.17 -11.87
C LYS A 145 -12.60 2.12 -10.76
N ALA A 146 -11.48 1.49 -10.38
CA ALA A 146 -11.46 0.49 -9.33
C ALA A 146 -12.07 0.97 -8.00
N PHE A 147 -11.99 2.27 -7.72
CA PHE A 147 -12.49 2.90 -6.48
C PHE A 147 -13.58 3.95 -6.73
N GLU A 148 -14.26 3.91 -7.89
CA GLU A 148 -15.30 4.90 -8.25
C GLU A 148 -16.41 4.96 -7.19
N GLN A 149 -16.78 3.81 -6.60
CA GLN A 149 -17.79 3.74 -5.55
C GLN A 149 -17.40 4.53 -4.29
N LEU A 150 -16.11 4.64 -3.99
CA LEU A 150 -15.64 5.38 -2.81
C LEU A 150 -15.51 6.90 -3.07
N THR A 151 -15.50 7.30 -4.33
CA THR A 151 -15.41 8.72 -4.74
C THR A 151 -16.76 9.34 -5.01
N ASN A 152 -17.83 8.56 -5.07
CA ASN A 152 -19.17 9.05 -5.30
C ASN A 152 -19.71 9.70 -4.01
N LYS A 153 -19.91 11.03 -4.06
CA LYS A 153 -20.40 11.83 -2.92
C LYS A 153 -21.78 11.40 -2.43
N GLU A 154 -22.60 10.82 -3.30
CA GLU A 154 -23.93 10.31 -2.91
C GLU A 154 -23.84 9.03 -2.07
N LEU A 155 -22.78 8.24 -2.24
CA LEU A 155 -22.54 7.03 -1.45
C LEU A 155 -21.73 7.33 -0.18
N SER A 156 -21.08 8.48 -0.09
CA SER A 156 -20.27 8.86 1.07
C SER A 156 -21.10 9.19 2.33
N LEU A 157 -22.42 9.29 2.20
CA LEU A 157 -23.33 9.50 3.33
C LEU A 157 -23.62 8.24 4.16
N ILE A 158 -23.03 7.09 3.78
CA ILE A 158 -23.18 5.82 4.52
C ILE A 158 -21.94 5.54 5.40
N HIS A 159 -21.20 6.56 5.75
CA HIS A 159 -20.13 6.41 6.73
C HIS A 159 -20.71 6.47 8.15
N ILE A 160 -20.85 5.31 8.69
CA ILE A 160 -21.08 5.15 10.13
C ILE A 160 -19.69 5.04 10.79
#